data_9d2900f79aedbede4f5dda4374bc242e
#
_entry.id   9d2900f79aedbede4f5dda4374bc242e
#
_cell.length_a   1.000
_cell.length_b   1.000
_cell.length_c   1.000
_cell.angle_alpha   90.00
_cell.angle_beta   90.00
_cell.angle_gamma   90.00
#
_symmetry.space_group_name_H-M   'P 1'
#
loop_
_entity.id
_entity.type
_entity.pdbx_description
1 polymer ?
#
loop_
_entity_poly.entity_id
_entity_poly.type
_entity_poly.pdbx_seq_one_letter_code
_entity_poly.pdbx_strand_id
1 'polypeptide(L)'
;MVVAETLPSGLRLVTEQMPHVRSVTVGVWLARGSRHESDAESGVAHFVEHMLFKGTTTRSAREIAQTIDSLGGQLDAFTAKEYASYYVKVLDEHLPVALSLLSDLVMRPAFAPDDVAREQSVILEEIKMVEDAPDDLVHEVFAQQFWSRHPLGRPILGTPETVAALTADELRRYFARTYVAPNFVVAAAGHLDHAQLRDLVQRAFETLPAGAPGASTAPPSVTPGVVTRYKDIEQSHLCLGTPAYPQAHADRHAMYVMNTILGASMSSRLFQHIREDRGLAYAVFSHLTTYSDAGMVTVYAGCATEKVSQVVALTLRELRELREAEVPADELRRAKDHLKGSLMLGLESTSSRMSHLARQELFFGRHVTFDEMLASIEAVSAVDVQRVAADLFRDDCLVATTVGPESGPALTADGLRI
;
A
#
# COMPACT_ATOMS: atom_id res chain seq x y z
N MET A 1 -5.74 -19.46 -16.31
CA MET A 1 -7.02 -18.79 -16.63
C MET A 1 -7.53 -18.17 -15.34
N VAL A 2 -7.93 -16.89 -15.40
CA VAL A 2 -8.51 -16.18 -14.23
C VAL A 2 -10.04 -16.39 -14.28
N VAL A 3 -10.62 -16.70 -13.13
CA VAL A 3 -12.06 -16.84 -12.92
C VAL A 3 -12.47 -15.95 -11.75
N ALA A 4 -13.51 -15.13 -11.91
CA ALA A 4 -14.08 -14.29 -10.88
C ALA A 4 -15.59 -14.50 -10.79
N GLU A 5 -16.11 -14.61 -9.57
CA GLU A 5 -17.54 -14.75 -9.30
C GLU A 5 -17.92 -14.12 -7.95
N THR A 6 -19.19 -13.78 -7.82
CA THR A 6 -19.76 -13.35 -6.53
C THR A 6 -20.66 -14.46 -6.01
N LEU A 7 -20.35 -14.96 -4.82
CA LEU A 7 -21.12 -16.00 -4.15
C LEU A 7 -22.48 -15.48 -3.66
N PRO A 8 -23.46 -16.35 -3.40
CA PRO A 8 -24.79 -15.94 -2.91
C PRO A 8 -24.77 -15.12 -1.62
N SER A 9 -23.73 -15.26 -0.80
CA SER A 9 -23.51 -14.46 0.40
C SER A 9 -23.08 -13.00 0.14
N GLY A 10 -22.71 -12.67 -1.11
CA GLY A 10 -22.09 -11.40 -1.49
C GLY A 10 -20.55 -11.40 -1.40
N LEU A 11 -19.93 -12.49 -0.93
CA LEU A 11 -18.47 -12.65 -0.94
C LEU A 11 -18.00 -12.82 -2.38
N ARG A 12 -16.94 -12.10 -2.76
CA ARG A 12 -16.32 -12.20 -4.10
C ARG A 12 -15.16 -13.20 -4.05
N LEU A 13 -15.07 -14.04 -5.06
CA LEU A 13 -14.02 -15.05 -5.24
C LEU A 13 -13.32 -14.81 -6.57
N VAL A 14 -11.99 -14.66 -6.56
CA VAL A 14 -11.16 -14.55 -7.75
C VAL A 14 -10.00 -15.54 -7.67
N THR A 15 -9.77 -16.29 -8.75
CA THR A 15 -8.74 -17.34 -8.76
C THR A 15 -7.95 -17.34 -10.06
N GLU A 16 -6.68 -17.73 -9.97
CA GLU A 16 -5.83 -18.02 -11.12
C GLU A 16 -5.15 -19.37 -10.97
N GLN A 17 -5.45 -20.29 -11.87
CA GLN A 17 -4.77 -21.57 -11.92
C GLN A 17 -3.38 -21.43 -12.55
N MET A 18 -2.35 -21.90 -11.83
CA MET A 18 -0.94 -21.95 -12.25
C MET A 18 -0.45 -23.42 -12.18
N PRO A 19 -0.66 -24.24 -13.24
CA PRO A 19 -0.45 -25.69 -13.15
C PRO A 19 1.02 -26.11 -13.09
N HIS A 20 1.93 -25.19 -13.35
CA HIS A 20 3.39 -25.44 -13.37
C HIS A 20 4.06 -25.30 -12.00
N VAL A 21 3.34 -24.86 -10.96
CA VAL A 21 3.83 -24.74 -9.59
C VAL A 21 3.20 -25.78 -8.68
N ARG A 22 3.80 -26.07 -7.52
CA ARG A 22 3.25 -26.96 -6.50
C ARG A 22 2.75 -26.21 -5.27
N SER A 23 2.79 -24.89 -5.31
CA SER A 23 2.29 -24.03 -4.24
C SER A 23 0.97 -23.38 -4.63
N VAL A 24 0.21 -23.02 -3.61
CA VAL A 24 -0.97 -22.17 -3.71
C VAL A 24 -0.90 -21.08 -2.64
N THR A 25 -1.26 -19.86 -3.02
CA THR A 25 -1.49 -18.77 -2.08
C THR A 25 -2.97 -18.43 -2.11
N VAL A 26 -3.61 -18.46 -0.95
CA VAL A 26 -5.00 -18.01 -0.76
C VAL A 26 -5.02 -16.86 0.24
N GLY A 27 -5.71 -15.78 -0.10
CA GLY A 27 -5.85 -14.59 0.75
C GLY A 27 -7.30 -14.18 0.90
N VAL A 28 -7.63 -13.73 2.11
CA VAL A 28 -8.88 -13.05 2.43
C VAL A 28 -8.59 -11.57 2.52
N TRP A 29 -9.21 -10.79 1.65
CA TRP A 29 -9.02 -9.35 1.55
C TRP A 29 -10.28 -8.64 2.03
N LEU A 30 -10.10 -7.70 2.94
CA LEU A 30 -11.15 -6.86 3.48
C LEU A 30 -11.07 -5.49 2.80
N ALA A 31 -12.11 -5.06 2.09
CA ALA A 31 -12.18 -3.77 1.39
C ALA A 31 -12.35 -2.59 2.38
N ARG A 32 -11.66 -2.66 3.52
CA ARG A 32 -11.65 -1.68 4.60
C ARG A 32 -10.27 -1.64 5.23
N GLY A 33 -9.70 -0.45 5.36
CA GLY A 33 -8.42 -0.20 6.02
C GLY A 33 -8.49 1.07 6.85
N SER A 34 -7.34 1.61 7.26
CA SER A 34 -7.26 2.74 8.20
C SER A 34 -7.94 4.03 7.72
N ARG A 35 -8.10 4.21 6.41
CA ARG A 35 -8.87 5.32 5.83
C ARG A 35 -10.32 5.38 6.34
N HIS A 36 -10.90 4.24 6.69
CA HIS A 36 -12.32 4.10 7.05
C HIS A 36 -12.58 4.21 8.55
N GLU A 37 -11.55 4.48 9.32
CA GLU A 37 -11.64 4.69 10.77
C GLU A 37 -12.14 6.10 11.09
N SER A 38 -12.84 6.25 12.21
CA SER A 38 -13.08 7.57 12.80
C SER A 38 -11.81 8.08 13.48
N ASP A 39 -11.77 9.37 13.84
CA ASP A 39 -10.59 9.95 14.53
C ASP A 39 -10.30 9.24 15.87
N ALA A 40 -11.35 8.88 16.61
CA ALA A 40 -11.22 8.18 17.88
C ALA A 40 -10.80 6.72 17.75
N GLU A 41 -10.97 6.12 16.56
CA GLU A 41 -10.65 4.72 16.28
C GLU A 41 -9.35 4.57 15.47
N SER A 42 -8.57 5.64 15.32
CA SER A 42 -7.31 5.57 14.54
C SER A 42 -6.39 4.49 15.08
N GLY A 43 -5.99 3.56 14.21
CA GLY A 43 -5.20 2.38 14.54
C GLY A 43 -6.01 1.10 14.82
N VAL A 44 -7.35 1.17 14.83
CA VAL A 44 -8.18 0.00 15.16
C VAL A 44 -8.07 -1.13 14.13
N ALA A 45 -7.93 -0.82 12.84
CA ALA A 45 -7.78 -1.84 11.80
C ALA A 45 -6.49 -2.64 11.97
N HIS A 46 -5.40 -1.96 12.25
CA HIS A 46 -4.10 -2.59 12.54
C HIS A 46 -4.13 -3.39 13.86
N PHE A 47 -4.74 -2.84 14.89
CA PHE A 47 -4.89 -3.56 16.15
C PHE A 47 -5.72 -4.85 15.98
N VAL A 48 -6.81 -4.80 15.19
CA VAL A 48 -7.58 -6.01 14.88
C VAL A 48 -6.73 -7.02 14.12
N GLU A 49 -5.89 -6.60 13.18
CA GLU A 49 -4.94 -7.49 12.50
C GLU A 49 -4.10 -8.27 13.49
N HIS A 50 -3.43 -7.63 14.46
CA HIS A 50 -2.66 -8.28 15.52
C HIS A 50 -3.50 -9.30 16.28
N MET A 51 -4.73 -8.92 16.66
CA MET A 51 -5.59 -9.75 17.48
C MET A 51 -6.09 -11.02 16.77
N LEU A 52 -6.18 -11.04 15.43
CA LEU A 52 -6.56 -12.23 14.69
C LEU A 52 -5.56 -13.39 14.90
N PHE A 53 -4.30 -13.09 15.19
CA PHE A 53 -3.26 -14.10 15.45
C PHE A 53 -3.13 -14.50 16.93
N LYS A 54 -3.87 -13.86 17.84
CA LYS A 54 -3.79 -14.14 19.30
C LYS A 54 -4.79 -15.21 19.77
N GLY A 55 -5.48 -15.83 18.82
CA GLY A 55 -6.40 -16.94 19.06
C GLY A 55 -7.80 -16.67 18.55
N THR A 56 -8.48 -17.74 18.30
CA THR A 56 -9.88 -17.78 17.90
C THR A 56 -10.72 -18.43 19.00
N THR A 57 -12.04 -18.54 18.80
CA THR A 57 -12.90 -19.30 19.69
C THR A 57 -12.64 -20.81 19.64
N THR A 58 -11.87 -21.30 18.66
CA THR A 58 -11.60 -22.71 18.43
C THR A 58 -10.12 -23.09 18.49
N ARG A 59 -9.21 -22.12 18.38
CA ARG A 59 -7.75 -22.35 18.37
C ARG A 59 -7.04 -21.30 19.21
N SER A 60 -6.08 -21.72 20.02
CA SER A 60 -5.13 -20.81 20.66
C SER A 60 -4.10 -20.25 19.65
N ALA A 61 -3.44 -19.16 19.99
CA ALA A 61 -2.34 -18.61 19.19
C ALA A 61 -1.23 -19.64 18.92
N ARG A 62 -0.94 -20.50 19.92
CA ARG A 62 0.03 -21.60 19.78
C ARG A 62 -0.41 -22.64 18.75
N GLU A 63 -1.67 -23.03 18.75
CA GLU A 63 -2.21 -24.00 17.78
C GLU A 63 -2.23 -23.41 16.36
N ILE A 64 -2.51 -22.12 16.21
CA ILE A 64 -2.39 -21.42 14.92
C ILE A 64 -0.95 -21.53 14.39
N ALA A 65 0.05 -21.15 15.18
CA ALA A 65 1.45 -21.21 14.81
C ALA A 65 1.90 -22.65 14.49
N GLN A 66 1.56 -23.62 15.35
CA GLN A 66 1.89 -25.03 15.13
C GLN A 66 1.24 -25.62 13.87
N THR A 67 0.01 -25.18 13.56
CA THR A 67 -0.67 -25.63 12.35
C THR A 67 0.10 -25.19 11.11
N ILE A 68 0.43 -23.89 11.01
CA ILE A 68 1.14 -23.40 9.83
C ILE A 68 2.55 -23.97 9.70
N ASP A 69 3.28 -24.11 10.80
CA ASP A 69 4.62 -24.71 10.82
C ASP A 69 4.58 -26.16 10.36
N SER A 70 3.57 -26.95 10.78
CA SER A 70 3.40 -28.34 10.36
C SER A 70 3.11 -28.51 8.87
N LEU A 71 2.56 -27.49 8.21
CA LEU A 71 2.32 -27.48 6.77
C LEU A 71 3.56 -26.97 5.97
N GLY A 72 4.61 -26.52 6.66
CA GLY A 72 5.72 -25.81 6.00
C GLY A 72 5.26 -24.55 5.26
N GLY A 73 4.17 -23.95 5.73
CA GLY A 73 3.51 -22.81 5.10
C GLY A 73 3.99 -21.46 5.62
N GLN A 74 3.49 -20.41 5.00
CA GLN A 74 3.66 -19.03 5.43
C GLN A 74 2.29 -18.40 5.64
N LEU A 75 2.05 -17.89 6.84
CA LEU A 75 0.85 -17.13 7.22
C LEU A 75 1.28 -15.70 7.50
N ASP A 76 0.65 -14.74 6.84
CA ASP A 76 1.00 -13.34 6.97
C ASP A 76 -0.23 -12.45 6.79
N ALA A 77 -0.12 -11.19 7.22
CA ALA A 77 -1.16 -10.19 7.08
C ALA A 77 -0.55 -8.80 6.93
N PHE A 78 -1.36 -7.87 6.45
CA PHE A 78 -1.04 -6.44 6.50
C PHE A 78 -2.30 -5.59 6.40
N THR A 79 -2.25 -4.44 7.05
CA THR A 79 -3.25 -3.39 6.97
C THR A 79 -2.73 -2.23 6.11
N ALA A 80 -3.51 -1.86 5.09
CA ALA A 80 -3.27 -0.69 4.27
C ALA A 80 -4.34 0.40 4.54
N LYS A 81 -4.23 1.52 3.84
CA LYS A 81 -5.21 2.62 3.99
C LYS A 81 -6.62 2.22 3.57
N GLU A 82 -6.78 1.45 2.50
CA GLU A 82 -8.10 1.12 1.94
C GLU A 82 -8.52 -0.34 2.08
N TYR A 83 -7.61 -1.22 2.49
CA TYR A 83 -7.88 -2.65 2.65
C TYR A 83 -6.96 -3.29 3.69
N ALA A 84 -7.36 -4.47 4.17
CA ALA A 84 -6.48 -5.38 4.91
C ALA A 84 -6.43 -6.73 4.19
N SER A 85 -5.35 -7.47 4.37
CA SER A 85 -5.14 -8.77 3.76
C SER A 85 -4.60 -9.78 4.76
N TYR A 86 -5.16 -10.97 4.75
CA TYR A 86 -4.76 -12.14 5.54
C TYR A 86 -4.54 -13.27 4.55
N TYR A 87 -3.36 -13.84 4.47
CA TYR A 87 -3.09 -14.85 3.46
C TYR A 87 -2.17 -15.96 3.94
N VAL A 88 -2.33 -17.12 3.32
CA VAL A 88 -1.51 -18.30 3.55
C VAL A 88 -0.93 -18.78 2.23
N LYS A 89 0.35 -19.10 2.24
CA LYS A 89 1.04 -19.82 1.15
C LYS A 89 1.43 -21.20 1.63
N VAL A 90 0.97 -22.23 0.92
CA VAL A 90 1.22 -23.65 1.24
C VAL A 90 1.44 -24.47 -0.01
N LEU A 91 1.78 -25.76 0.14
CA LEU A 91 1.65 -26.74 -0.94
C LEU A 91 0.16 -26.94 -1.28
N ASP A 92 -0.11 -27.28 -2.55
CA ASP A 92 -1.46 -27.46 -3.08
C ASP A 92 -2.32 -28.46 -2.29
N GLU A 93 -1.73 -29.55 -1.80
CA GLU A 93 -2.41 -30.56 -0.98
C GLU A 93 -2.91 -30.02 0.37
N HIS A 94 -2.34 -28.93 0.87
CA HIS A 94 -2.70 -28.33 2.15
C HIS A 94 -3.72 -27.18 2.05
N LEU A 95 -4.20 -26.85 0.85
CA LEU A 95 -5.16 -25.77 0.62
C LEU A 95 -6.42 -25.85 1.50
N PRO A 96 -7.04 -27.04 1.73
CA PRO A 96 -8.22 -27.13 2.60
C PRO A 96 -7.93 -26.73 4.05
N VAL A 97 -6.77 -27.12 4.59
CA VAL A 97 -6.36 -26.78 5.96
C VAL A 97 -6.03 -25.28 6.06
N ALA A 98 -5.31 -24.73 5.06
CA ALA A 98 -4.99 -23.33 4.99
C ALA A 98 -6.24 -22.45 4.96
N LEU A 99 -7.23 -22.81 4.15
CA LEU A 99 -8.49 -22.08 4.08
C LEU A 99 -9.31 -22.18 5.38
N SER A 100 -9.33 -23.37 6.00
CA SER A 100 -9.96 -23.55 7.33
C SER A 100 -9.33 -22.67 8.41
N LEU A 101 -7.99 -22.53 8.38
CA LEU A 101 -7.28 -21.65 9.30
C LEU A 101 -7.63 -20.18 9.04
N LEU A 102 -7.52 -19.71 7.78
CA LEU A 102 -7.84 -18.33 7.43
C LEU A 102 -9.27 -17.94 7.76
N SER A 103 -10.24 -18.81 7.44
CA SER A 103 -11.64 -18.52 7.75
C SER A 103 -11.88 -18.43 9.25
N ASP A 104 -11.22 -19.27 10.05
CA ASP A 104 -11.34 -19.22 11.51
C ASP A 104 -10.77 -17.91 12.08
N LEU A 105 -9.59 -17.47 11.60
CA LEU A 105 -8.97 -16.21 12.00
C LEU A 105 -9.87 -15.00 11.70
N VAL A 106 -10.39 -14.89 10.49
CA VAL A 106 -11.15 -13.71 10.06
C VAL A 106 -12.63 -13.73 10.46
N MET A 107 -13.13 -14.83 11.03
CA MET A 107 -14.53 -14.93 11.45
C MET A 107 -14.74 -15.09 12.93
N ARG A 108 -13.75 -15.63 13.65
CA ARG A 108 -13.95 -16.07 15.06
C ARG A 108 -12.83 -15.62 16.01
N PRO A 109 -12.25 -14.41 15.88
CA PRO A 109 -11.20 -13.96 16.80
C PRO A 109 -11.73 -13.89 18.24
N ALA A 110 -10.88 -14.25 19.20
CA ALA A 110 -11.27 -14.33 20.61
C ALA A 110 -11.36 -12.94 21.27
N PHE A 111 -10.50 -11.98 20.89
CA PHE A 111 -10.36 -10.68 21.54
C PHE A 111 -10.31 -10.78 23.07
N ALA A 112 -9.47 -11.69 23.60
CA ALA A 112 -9.32 -11.85 25.04
C ALA A 112 -8.71 -10.59 25.67
N PRO A 113 -9.26 -10.05 26.77
CA PRO A 113 -8.78 -8.78 27.34
C PRO A 113 -7.29 -8.77 27.70
N ASP A 114 -6.75 -9.89 28.18
CA ASP A 114 -5.33 -10.00 28.52
C ASP A 114 -4.43 -9.96 27.27
N ASP A 115 -4.88 -10.53 26.14
CA ASP A 115 -4.18 -10.45 24.86
C ASP A 115 -4.25 -9.04 24.30
N VAL A 116 -5.41 -8.37 24.39
CA VAL A 116 -5.56 -6.97 23.99
C VAL A 116 -4.58 -6.08 24.75
N ALA A 117 -4.47 -6.23 26.08
CA ALA A 117 -3.53 -5.44 26.89
C ALA A 117 -2.06 -5.71 26.51
N ARG A 118 -1.69 -6.95 26.17
CA ARG A 118 -0.34 -7.27 25.70
C ARG A 118 -0.05 -6.67 24.33
N GLU A 119 -0.96 -6.84 23.37
CA GLU A 119 -0.77 -6.32 22.02
C GLU A 119 -0.80 -4.80 21.95
N GLN A 120 -1.59 -4.14 22.79
CA GLN A 120 -1.54 -2.69 22.96
C GLN A 120 -0.11 -2.22 23.26
N SER A 121 0.60 -2.92 24.16
CA SER A 121 2.00 -2.60 24.47
C SER A 121 2.93 -2.85 23.27
N VAL A 122 2.71 -3.89 22.48
CA VAL A 122 3.48 -4.20 21.27
C VAL A 122 3.29 -3.10 20.23
N ILE A 123 2.05 -2.69 19.95
CA ILE A 123 1.75 -1.64 18.96
C ILE A 123 2.35 -0.29 19.40
N LEU A 124 2.33 0.03 20.69
CA LEU A 124 2.98 1.23 21.22
C LEU A 124 4.50 1.21 21.02
N GLU A 125 5.15 0.04 21.07
CA GLU A 125 6.57 -0.09 20.73
C GLU A 125 6.79 0.04 19.20
N GLU A 126 5.91 -0.49 18.36
CA GLU A 126 5.99 -0.29 16.90
C GLU A 126 5.86 1.18 16.51
N ILE A 127 4.97 1.95 17.16
CA ILE A 127 4.88 3.40 16.95
C ILE A 127 6.22 4.08 17.27
N LYS A 128 6.90 3.68 18.36
CA LYS A 128 8.23 4.20 18.70
C LYS A 128 9.29 3.80 17.66
N MET A 129 9.21 2.57 17.13
CA MET A 129 10.14 2.14 16.07
C MET A 129 10.03 3.02 14.83
N VAL A 130 8.81 3.38 14.40
CA VAL A 130 8.60 4.33 13.29
C VAL A 130 9.13 5.72 13.65
N GLU A 131 8.87 6.20 14.88
CA GLU A 131 9.44 7.46 15.37
C GLU A 131 10.97 7.46 15.34
N ASP A 132 11.61 6.32 15.61
CA ASP A 132 13.08 6.19 15.67
C ASP A 132 13.71 5.87 14.30
N ALA A 133 12.94 5.61 13.26
CA ALA A 133 13.36 5.41 11.88
C ALA A 133 13.10 6.69 11.04
N PRO A 134 14.07 7.59 10.85
CA PRO A 134 13.82 8.88 10.20
C PRO A 134 13.37 8.78 8.74
N ASP A 135 13.78 7.74 8.05
CA ASP A 135 13.38 7.40 6.68
C ASP A 135 11.90 6.98 6.59
N ASP A 136 11.37 6.25 7.59
CA ASP A 136 9.94 5.94 7.67
C ASP A 136 9.16 7.15 8.20
N LEU A 137 9.67 7.81 9.24
CA LEU A 137 9.02 8.95 9.87
C LEU A 137 8.73 10.09 8.89
N VAL A 138 9.66 10.40 7.98
CA VAL A 138 9.46 11.47 6.99
C VAL A 138 8.27 11.21 6.08
N HIS A 139 8.00 9.94 5.74
CA HIS A 139 6.84 9.55 4.93
C HIS A 139 5.52 9.72 5.71
N GLU A 140 5.52 9.38 7.01
CA GLU A 140 4.34 9.59 7.87
C GLU A 140 4.04 11.09 8.04
N VAL A 141 5.05 11.91 8.35
CA VAL A 141 4.88 13.36 8.49
C VAL A 141 4.47 14.00 7.16
N PHE A 142 5.00 13.50 6.03
CA PHE A 142 4.62 13.94 4.71
C PHE A 142 3.14 13.64 4.41
N ALA A 143 2.67 12.42 4.66
CA ALA A 143 1.28 12.05 4.45
C ALA A 143 0.31 12.86 5.35
N GLN A 144 0.70 13.11 6.61
CA GLN A 144 -0.06 13.95 7.54
C GLN A 144 -0.21 15.39 7.05
N GLN A 145 0.83 15.97 6.49
CA GLN A 145 0.76 17.31 5.90
C GLN A 145 -0.02 17.29 4.59
N PHE A 146 0.24 16.34 3.72
CA PHE A 146 -0.34 16.24 2.39
C PHE A 146 -1.87 16.15 2.46
N TRP A 147 -2.39 15.33 3.37
CA TRP A 147 -3.83 15.15 3.61
C TRP A 147 -4.23 15.49 5.05
N SER A 148 -3.82 16.65 5.54
CA SER A 148 -3.94 17.05 6.96
C SER A 148 -5.36 17.02 7.53
N ARG A 149 -6.40 17.04 6.66
CA ARG A 149 -7.81 17.03 7.06
C ARG A 149 -8.55 15.75 6.61
N HIS A 150 -7.80 14.72 6.24
CA HIS A 150 -8.40 13.51 5.70
C HIS A 150 -7.79 12.26 6.35
N PRO A 151 -8.57 11.16 6.53
CA PRO A 151 -8.06 9.93 7.12
C PRO A 151 -6.84 9.30 6.42
N LEU A 152 -6.64 9.53 5.12
CA LEU A 152 -5.43 9.09 4.40
C LEU A 152 -4.14 9.67 4.97
N GLY A 153 -4.20 10.85 5.64
CA GLY A 153 -3.04 11.45 6.28
C GLY A 153 -2.73 10.86 7.67
N ARG A 154 -3.64 10.11 8.29
CA ARG A 154 -3.40 9.51 9.63
C ARG A 154 -2.49 8.28 9.53
N PRO A 155 -1.63 8.01 10.52
CA PRO A 155 -0.83 6.79 10.57
C PRO A 155 -1.72 5.53 10.58
N ILE A 156 -1.27 4.45 9.97
CA ILE A 156 -1.99 3.15 10.00
C ILE A 156 -1.95 2.57 11.43
N LEU A 157 -0.83 2.78 12.12
CA LEU A 157 -0.65 2.33 13.51
C LEU A 157 -1.53 3.08 14.53
N GLY A 158 -2.14 4.20 14.13
CA GLY A 158 -2.78 5.13 15.04
C GLY A 158 -1.79 6.03 15.77
N THR A 159 -2.22 6.64 16.87
CA THR A 159 -1.36 7.41 17.77
C THR A 159 -1.27 6.72 19.14
N PRO A 160 -0.25 7.06 19.96
CA PRO A 160 -0.18 6.49 21.33
C PRO A 160 -1.47 6.68 22.12
N GLU A 161 -2.14 7.84 21.97
CA GLU A 161 -3.37 8.17 22.67
C GLU A 161 -4.56 7.32 22.17
N THR A 162 -4.71 7.17 20.86
CA THR A 162 -5.82 6.40 20.30
C THR A 162 -5.63 4.92 20.58
N VAL A 163 -4.44 4.37 20.39
CA VAL A 163 -4.13 2.96 20.65
C VAL A 163 -4.33 2.63 22.16
N ALA A 164 -3.85 3.51 23.06
CA ALA A 164 -4.04 3.32 24.51
C ALA A 164 -5.51 3.36 24.95
N ALA A 165 -6.38 4.00 24.19
CA ALA A 165 -7.81 4.08 24.48
C ALA A 165 -8.62 2.90 23.94
N LEU A 166 -8.09 2.11 22.97
CA LEU A 166 -8.80 0.99 22.36
C LEU A 166 -8.96 -0.18 23.34
N THR A 167 -10.20 -0.58 23.59
CA THR A 167 -10.58 -1.69 24.46
C THR A 167 -11.01 -2.92 23.65
N ALA A 168 -11.06 -4.08 24.28
CA ALA A 168 -11.57 -5.31 23.65
C ALA A 168 -13.00 -5.13 23.09
N ASP A 169 -13.85 -4.34 23.73
CA ASP A 169 -15.21 -4.09 23.27
C ASP A 169 -15.25 -3.16 22.06
N GLU A 170 -14.32 -2.21 21.95
CA GLU A 170 -14.18 -1.37 20.75
C GLU A 170 -13.68 -2.17 19.57
N LEU A 171 -12.68 -3.04 19.76
CA LEU A 171 -12.21 -3.96 18.73
C LEU A 171 -13.33 -4.89 18.25
N ARG A 172 -14.13 -5.47 19.15
CA ARG A 172 -15.30 -6.29 18.80
C ARG A 172 -16.35 -5.50 18.01
N ARG A 173 -16.65 -4.26 18.42
CA ARG A 173 -17.60 -3.39 17.70
C ARG A 173 -17.12 -3.05 16.28
N TYR A 174 -15.83 -2.70 16.14
CA TYR A 174 -15.23 -2.47 14.83
C TYR A 174 -15.30 -3.73 13.98
N PHE A 175 -14.88 -4.87 14.52
CA PHE A 175 -14.91 -6.17 13.85
C PHE A 175 -16.32 -6.50 13.34
N ALA A 176 -17.31 -6.48 14.23
CA ALA A 176 -18.69 -6.86 13.91
C ALA A 176 -19.32 -6.01 12.79
N ARG A 177 -18.99 -4.69 12.69
CA ARG A 177 -19.52 -3.83 11.63
C ARG A 177 -18.74 -3.90 10.33
N THR A 178 -17.49 -4.35 10.38
CA THR A 178 -16.55 -4.26 9.26
C THR A 178 -16.35 -5.61 8.55
N TYR A 179 -16.32 -6.71 9.30
CA TYR A 179 -16.08 -8.06 8.79
C TYR A 179 -17.39 -8.72 8.36
N VAL A 180 -17.95 -8.20 7.25
CA VAL A 180 -19.22 -8.63 6.65
C VAL A 180 -19.01 -9.01 5.18
N ALA A 181 -19.81 -9.91 4.65
CA ALA A 181 -19.62 -10.55 3.35
C ALA A 181 -19.36 -9.58 2.17
N PRO A 182 -20.06 -8.43 2.01
CA PRO A 182 -19.81 -7.52 0.90
C PRO A 182 -18.42 -6.85 0.92
N ASN A 183 -17.77 -6.82 2.07
CA ASN A 183 -16.43 -6.25 2.22
C ASN A 183 -15.31 -7.27 1.91
N PHE A 184 -15.64 -8.55 1.71
CA PHE A 184 -14.63 -9.59 1.49
C PHE A 184 -14.40 -9.90 0.02
N VAL A 185 -13.13 -10.09 -0.31
CA VAL A 185 -12.65 -10.74 -1.52
C VAL A 185 -11.76 -11.90 -1.12
N VAL A 186 -12.07 -13.10 -1.54
CA VAL A 186 -11.15 -14.24 -1.47
C VAL A 186 -10.42 -14.33 -2.79
N ALA A 187 -9.10 -14.20 -2.75
CA ALA A 187 -8.25 -14.32 -3.93
C ALA A 187 -7.30 -15.50 -3.77
N ALA A 188 -7.09 -16.28 -4.83
CA ALA A 188 -6.15 -17.38 -4.80
C ALA A 188 -5.43 -17.54 -6.15
N ALA A 189 -4.13 -17.88 -6.07
CA ALA A 189 -3.32 -18.19 -7.24
C ALA A 189 -2.38 -19.36 -6.94
N GLY A 190 -2.20 -20.25 -7.91
CA GLY A 190 -1.32 -21.40 -7.76
C GLY A 190 -1.90 -22.68 -8.36
N HIS A 191 -1.40 -23.81 -7.89
CA HIS A 191 -1.90 -25.12 -8.31
C HIS A 191 -3.23 -25.42 -7.61
N LEU A 192 -4.33 -24.97 -8.21
CA LEU A 192 -5.69 -25.11 -7.68
C LEU A 192 -6.70 -25.37 -8.80
N ASP A 193 -7.83 -25.94 -8.42
CA ASP A 193 -9.04 -26.01 -9.24
C ASP A 193 -10.08 -25.01 -8.69
N HIS A 194 -10.64 -24.18 -9.58
CA HIS A 194 -11.57 -23.14 -9.18
C HIS A 194 -12.84 -23.68 -8.52
N ALA A 195 -13.44 -24.74 -9.10
CA ALA A 195 -14.70 -25.29 -8.59
C ALA A 195 -14.53 -25.93 -7.22
N GLN A 196 -13.41 -26.64 -7.01
CA GLN A 196 -13.07 -27.20 -5.69
C GLN A 196 -12.84 -26.11 -4.66
N LEU A 197 -12.11 -25.04 -5.02
CA LEU A 197 -11.86 -23.93 -4.11
C LEU A 197 -13.15 -23.17 -3.79
N ARG A 198 -14.02 -22.92 -4.78
CA ARG A 198 -15.33 -22.31 -4.57
C ARG A 198 -16.15 -23.07 -3.52
N ASP A 199 -16.25 -24.40 -3.66
CA ASP A 199 -17.00 -25.24 -2.72
C ASP A 199 -16.39 -25.24 -1.30
N LEU A 200 -15.06 -25.15 -1.20
CA LEU A 200 -14.36 -24.97 0.08
C LEU A 200 -14.66 -23.60 0.69
N VAL A 201 -14.61 -22.53 -0.10
CA VAL A 201 -14.90 -21.14 0.35
C VAL A 201 -16.36 -21.04 0.78
N GLN A 202 -17.32 -21.58 0.04
CA GLN A 202 -18.73 -21.57 0.43
C GLN A 202 -18.95 -22.20 1.80
N ARG A 203 -18.34 -23.37 2.07
CA ARG A 203 -18.43 -24.03 3.37
C ARG A 203 -17.72 -23.26 4.48
N ALA A 204 -16.50 -22.80 4.20
CA ALA A 204 -15.68 -22.09 5.19
C ALA A 204 -16.30 -20.77 5.66
N PHE A 205 -17.00 -20.06 4.76
CA PHE A 205 -17.61 -18.75 4.99
C PHE A 205 -19.15 -18.78 5.07
N GLU A 206 -19.76 -19.97 5.26
CA GLU A 206 -21.22 -20.13 5.33
C GLU A 206 -21.87 -19.22 6.40
N THR A 207 -21.19 -19.02 7.54
CA THR A 207 -21.68 -18.21 8.65
C THR A 207 -21.16 -16.76 8.62
N LEU A 208 -20.52 -16.33 7.53
CA LEU A 208 -20.05 -14.96 7.40
C LEU A 208 -21.24 -13.99 7.46
N PRO A 209 -21.23 -13.00 8.37
CA PRO A 209 -22.37 -12.10 8.55
C PRO A 209 -22.71 -11.37 7.26
N ALA A 210 -23.99 -11.35 6.91
CA ALA A 210 -24.50 -10.42 5.91
C ALA A 210 -24.39 -8.99 6.45
N GLY A 211 -24.26 -8.01 5.55
CA GLY A 211 -24.15 -6.61 5.94
C GLY A 211 -24.24 -5.71 4.72
N ALA A 212 -24.09 -4.42 4.94
CA ALA A 212 -23.92 -3.46 3.86
C ALA A 212 -22.42 -3.10 3.70
N PRO A 213 -21.94 -2.84 2.47
CA PRO A 213 -20.64 -2.22 2.30
C PRO A 213 -20.63 -0.91 3.09
N GLY A 214 -19.57 -0.66 3.84
CA GLY A 214 -19.48 0.55 4.64
C GLY A 214 -19.47 1.81 3.75
N ALA A 215 -19.79 2.97 4.31
CA ALA A 215 -19.78 4.24 3.60
C ALA A 215 -18.41 4.57 2.99
N SER A 216 -18.41 5.20 1.83
CA SER A 216 -17.22 5.80 1.24
C SER A 216 -16.88 7.11 1.96
N THR A 217 -15.61 7.40 2.11
CA THR A 217 -15.15 8.74 2.54
C THR A 217 -15.12 9.67 1.33
N ALA A 218 -15.26 10.98 1.58
CA ALA A 218 -15.09 11.98 0.51
C ALA A 218 -13.65 11.95 -0.04
N PRO A 219 -13.41 12.32 -1.31
CA PRO A 219 -12.07 12.48 -1.84
C PRO A 219 -11.24 13.49 -1.03
N PRO A 220 -9.94 13.22 -0.80
CA PRO A 220 -9.08 14.13 -0.07
C PRO A 220 -8.73 15.40 -0.87
N SER A 221 -8.47 16.47 -0.16
CA SER A 221 -7.81 17.67 -0.71
C SER A 221 -6.39 17.77 -0.21
N VAL A 222 -5.47 18.21 -1.07
CA VAL A 222 -4.07 18.45 -0.69
C VAL A 222 -3.95 19.73 0.10
N THR A 223 -3.08 19.73 1.11
CA THR A 223 -2.71 20.92 1.89
C THR A 223 -1.28 21.31 1.53
N PRO A 224 -1.07 22.23 0.56
CA PRO A 224 0.26 22.67 0.15
C PRO A 224 1.04 23.28 1.30
N GLY A 225 2.35 23.17 1.23
CA GLY A 225 3.20 23.80 2.22
C GLY A 225 4.46 23.02 2.58
N VAL A 226 5.18 23.53 3.57
CA VAL A 226 6.42 22.95 4.08
C VAL A 226 6.27 22.63 5.55
N VAL A 227 6.68 21.43 5.94
CA VAL A 227 6.79 21.00 7.34
C VAL A 227 8.22 20.54 7.62
N THR A 228 8.80 21.04 8.70
CA THR A 228 10.09 20.56 9.21
C THR A 228 9.87 19.97 10.59
N ARG A 229 10.29 18.73 10.78
CA ARG A 229 10.37 18.07 12.08
C ARG A 229 11.82 17.94 12.49
N TYR A 230 12.16 18.57 13.60
CA TYR A 230 13.51 18.50 14.13
C TYR A 230 13.74 17.21 14.88
N LYS A 231 14.86 16.57 14.58
CA LYS A 231 15.34 15.36 15.25
C LYS A 231 16.86 15.37 15.27
N ASP A 232 17.46 14.95 16.38
CA ASP A 232 18.92 14.88 16.54
C ASP A 232 19.47 13.65 15.82
N ILE A 233 19.76 13.82 14.52
CA ILE A 233 20.26 12.81 13.59
C ILE A 233 21.30 13.42 12.65
N GLU A 234 22.16 12.59 12.07
CA GLU A 234 23.28 13.07 11.22
C GLU A 234 22.83 13.52 9.82
N GLN A 235 21.78 12.87 9.26
CA GLN A 235 21.29 13.15 7.92
C GLN A 235 19.93 13.84 7.97
N SER A 236 19.60 14.52 6.90
CA SER A 236 18.25 15.02 6.66
C SER A 236 17.51 14.11 5.68
N HIS A 237 16.29 13.79 6.02
CA HIS A 237 15.35 13.02 5.18
C HIS A 237 14.30 13.97 4.63
N LEU A 238 14.10 13.92 3.32
CA LEU A 238 13.21 14.82 2.59
C LEU A 238 12.15 14.01 1.85
N CYS A 239 10.89 14.43 1.95
CA CYS A 239 9.83 14.09 1.01
C CYS A 239 9.32 15.35 0.32
N LEU A 240 9.21 15.30 -1.01
CA LEU A 240 8.63 16.36 -1.83
C LEU A 240 7.62 15.71 -2.79
N GLY A 241 6.42 16.27 -2.93
CA GLY A 241 5.44 15.65 -3.81
C GLY A 241 4.26 16.52 -4.18
N THR A 242 3.49 15.99 -5.12
CA THR A 242 2.29 16.58 -5.71
C THR A 242 1.17 15.54 -5.77
N PRO A 243 -0.10 15.96 -5.95
CA PRO A 243 -1.18 15.03 -6.26
C PRO A 243 -0.83 14.14 -7.46
N ALA A 244 -1.44 12.96 -7.47
CA ALA A 244 -1.40 12.03 -8.58
C ALA A 244 -2.81 11.53 -8.89
N TYR A 245 -2.96 10.86 -10.02
CA TYR A 245 -4.24 10.27 -10.40
C TYR A 245 -4.60 9.07 -9.51
N PRO A 246 -5.91 8.83 -9.31
CA PRO A 246 -6.38 7.63 -8.64
C PRO A 246 -6.05 6.36 -9.43
N GLN A 247 -6.10 5.21 -8.74
CA GLN A 247 -5.72 3.89 -9.27
C GLN A 247 -6.41 3.52 -10.59
N ALA A 248 -7.67 3.91 -10.76
CA ALA A 248 -8.46 3.55 -11.94
C ALA A 248 -8.46 4.62 -13.05
N HIS A 249 -7.60 5.66 -12.95
CA HIS A 249 -7.55 6.72 -13.95
C HIS A 249 -7.10 6.21 -15.33
N ALA A 250 -7.62 6.83 -16.40
CA ALA A 250 -7.28 6.46 -17.77
C ALA A 250 -5.77 6.64 -18.07
N ASP A 251 -5.17 7.73 -17.58
CA ASP A 251 -3.75 8.06 -17.80
C ASP A 251 -2.79 7.39 -16.78
N ARG A 252 -3.24 6.40 -16.00
CA ARG A 252 -2.38 5.74 -15.00
C ARG A 252 -1.10 5.16 -15.58
N HIS A 253 -1.14 4.62 -16.80
CA HIS A 253 0.05 4.03 -17.43
C HIS A 253 1.06 5.12 -17.86
N ALA A 254 0.59 6.25 -18.37
CA ALA A 254 1.45 7.40 -18.65
C ALA A 254 2.09 7.95 -17.37
N MET A 255 1.34 8.00 -16.27
CA MET A 255 1.85 8.37 -14.95
C MET A 255 2.89 7.36 -14.43
N TYR A 256 2.71 6.05 -14.62
CA TYR A 256 3.70 5.04 -14.24
C TYR A 256 4.99 5.17 -15.05
N VAL A 257 4.88 5.41 -16.35
CA VAL A 257 6.06 5.65 -17.22
C VAL A 257 6.78 6.94 -16.80
N MET A 258 6.04 8.03 -16.57
CA MET A 258 6.57 9.29 -16.06
C MET A 258 7.35 9.09 -14.74
N ASN A 259 6.79 8.39 -13.78
CA ASN A 259 7.47 8.10 -12.51
C ASN A 259 8.72 7.24 -12.69
N THR A 260 8.71 6.29 -13.63
CA THR A 260 9.89 5.48 -13.96
C THR A 260 11.03 6.33 -14.50
N ILE A 261 10.72 7.30 -15.35
CA ILE A 261 11.68 8.29 -15.86
C ILE A 261 12.18 9.19 -14.73
N LEU A 262 11.28 9.67 -13.86
CA LEU A 262 11.60 10.61 -12.80
C LEU A 262 12.57 10.00 -11.77
N GLY A 263 12.19 8.87 -11.12
CA GLY A 263 12.95 8.38 -9.98
C GLY A 263 12.78 6.91 -9.61
N ALA A 264 12.02 6.09 -10.37
CA ALA A 264 11.75 4.71 -9.98
C ALA A 264 12.73 3.67 -10.57
N SER A 265 13.86 4.09 -11.14
CA SER A 265 14.88 3.19 -11.67
C SER A 265 16.28 3.76 -11.47
N MET A 266 17.32 2.91 -11.58
CA MET A 266 18.71 3.38 -11.53
C MET A 266 19.11 4.28 -12.70
N SER A 267 18.42 4.20 -13.84
CA SER A 267 18.61 5.10 -14.98
C SER A 267 17.70 6.31 -14.98
N SER A 268 16.94 6.53 -13.93
CA SER A 268 16.03 7.67 -13.78
C SER A 268 16.78 8.99 -13.55
N ARG A 269 16.13 10.09 -13.86
CA ARG A 269 16.74 11.44 -13.79
C ARG A 269 17.22 11.80 -12.39
N LEU A 270 16.41 11.54 -11.35
CA LEU A 270 16.79 11.84 -9.97
C LEU A 270 17.99 10.99 -9.54
N PHE A 271 17.99 9.69 -9.85
CA PHE A 271 19.09 8.80 -9.48
C PHE A 271 20.40 9.23 -10.16
N GLN A 272 20.38 9.51 -11.47
CA GLN A 272 21.55 9.92 -12.23
C GLN A 272 22.04 11.31 -11.79
N HIS A 273 21.18 12.33 -11.78
CA HIS A 273 21.61 13.71 -11.57
C HIS A 273 21.93 14.06 -10.11
N ILE A 274 21.32 13.39 -9.15
CA ILE A 274 21.52 13.68 -7.71
C ILE A 274 22.54 12.74 -7.11
N ARG A 275 22.39 11.42 -7.35
CA ARG A 275 23.25 10.40 -6.74
C ARG A 275 24.54 10.17 -7.54
N GLU A 276 24.42 9.78 -8.83
CA GLU A 276 25.58 9.34 -9.61
C GLU A 276 26.49 10.51 -10.02
N ASP A 277 25.93 11.56 -10.63
CA ASP A 277 26.71 12.69 -11.14
C ASP A 277 27.29 13.57 -10.04
N ARG A 278 26.57 13.72 -8.89
CA ARG A 278 26.91 14.73 -7.88
C ARG A 278 27.15 14.18 -6.50
N GLY A 279 26.81 12.94 -6.21
CA GLY A 279 26.99 12.32 -4.90
C GLY A 279 26.28 13.08 -3.77
N LEU A 280 25.11 13.67 -4.03
CA LEU A 280 24.42 14.51 -3.04
C LEU A 280 23.56 13.72 -2.08
N ALA A 281 23.04 12.57 -2.50
CA ALA A 281 22.22 11.69 -1.70
C ALA A 281 22.61 10.24 -1.93
N TYR A 282 22.63 9.42 -0.87
CA TYR A 282 22.84 7.99 -0.99
C TYR A 282 21.56 7.29 -1.50
N ALA A 283 20.41 7.70 -0.98
CA ALA A 283 19.11 7.24 -1.41
C ALA A 283 18.32 8.41 -2.00
N VAL A 284 17.88 8.25 -3.25
CA VAL A 284 16.94 9.17 -3.91
C VAL A 284 16.09 8.37 -4.88
N PHE A 285 14.78 8.51 -4.77
CA PHE A 285 13.81 7.83 -5.65
C PHE A 285 12.47 8.58 -5.67
N SER A 286 11.65 8.27 -6.66
CA SER A 286 10.24 8.65 -6.66
C SER A 286 9.34 7.43 -6.65
N HIS A 287 8.19 7.56 -6.01
CA HIS A 287 7.16 6.53 -6.00
C HIS A 287 5.76 7.13 -6.12
N LEU A 288 4.84 6.30 -6.56
CA LEU A 288 3.43 6.60 -6.68
C LEU A 288 2.66 5.86 -5.59
N THR A 289 1.89 6.60 -4.82
CA THR A 289 0.88 6.03 -3.93
C THR A 289 -0.49 6.37 -4.50
N THR A 290 -1.27 5.33 -4.86
CA THR A 290 -2.57 5.51 -5.51
C THR A 290 -3.67 4.83 -4.71
N TYR A 291 -4.81 5.52 -4.60
CA TYR A 291 -6.01 5.09 -3.91
C TYR A 291 -7.20 5.05 -4.87
N SER A 292 -8.36 4.67 -4.37
CA SER A 292 -9.58 4.57 -5.17
C SER A 292 -10.00 5.90 -5.82
N ASP A 293 -9.75 7.02 -5.17
CA ASP A 293 -10.20 8.38 -5.57
C ASP A 293 -9.10 9.44 -5.52
N ALA A 294 -7.87 9.10 -5.16
CA ALA A 294 -6.74 10.02 -5.02
C ALA A 294 -5.40 9.33 -5.27
N GLY A 295 -4.35 10.12 -5.37
CA GLY A 295 -2.98 9.64 -5.40
C GLY A 295 -1.99 10.74 -5.06
N MET A 296 -0.72 10.35 -4.88
CA MET A 296 0.41 11.26 -4.76
C MET A 296 1.65 10.70 -5.48
N VAL A 297 2.42 11.60 -6.06
CA VAL A 297 3.82 11.39 -6.46
C VAL A 297 4.68 11.88 -5.31
N THR A 298 5.57 11.05 -4.80
CA THR A 298 6.50 11.44 -3.75
C THR A 298 7.92 11.21 -4.22
N VAL A 299 8.76 12.21 -4.11
CA VAL A 299 10.23 12.11 -4.21
C VAL A 299 10.78 12.06 -2.80
N TYR A 300 11.52 11.01 -2.49
CA TYR A 300 12.28 10.89 -1.25
C TYR A 300 13.77 11.08 -1.51
N ALA A 301 14.47 11.72 -0.58
CA ALA A 301 15.92 11.75 -0.54
C ALA A 301 16.45 11.75 0.90
N GLY A 302 17.49 10.90 1.15
CA GLY A 302 18.32 10.94 2.36
C GLY A 302 19.70 11.52 2.03
N CYS A 303 20.04 12.66 2.63
CA CYS A 303 21.27 13.38 2.29
C CYS A 303 21.90 14.09 3.50
N ALA A 304 23.15 14.52 3.35
CA ALA A 304 23.77 15.41 4.33
C ALA A 304 22.97 16.73 4.45
N THR A 305 22.83 17.23 5.66
CA THR A 305 21.93 18.36 5.98
C THR A 305 22.22 19.60 5.15
N GLU A 306 23.48 19.94 4.90
CA GLU A 306 23.90 21.08 4.08
C GLU A 306 23.58 20.90 2.58
N LYS A 307 23.20 19.71 2.12
CA LYS A 307 22.87 19.40 0.73
C LYS A 307 21.37 19.49 0.42
N VAL A 308 20.51 19.59 1.43
CA VAL A 308 19.04 19.58 1.28
C VAL A 308 18.56 20.59 0.24
N SER A 309 19.01 21.87 0.34
CA SER A 309 18.60 22.92 -0.61
C SER A 309 18.99 22.58 -2.06
N GLN A 310 20.16 21.97 -2.26
CA GLN A 310 20.63 21.57 -3.59
C GLN A 310 19.84 20.39 -4.15
N VAL A 311 19.51 19.40 -3.30
CA VAL A 311 18.67 18.26 -3.68
C VAL A 311 17.27 18.73 -4.07
N VAL A 312 16.66 19.63 -3.30
CA VAL A 312 15.36 20.23 -3.60
C VAL A 312 15.41 20.98 -4.94
N ALA A 313 16.40 21.85 -5.14
CA ALA A 313 16.52 22.62 -6.37
C ALA A 313 16.67 21.72 -7.61
N LEU A 314 17.44 20.63 -7.52
CA LEU A 314 17.57 19.64 -8.60
C LEU A 314 16.28 18.89 -8.84
N THR A 315 15.59 18.46 -7.78
CA THR A 315 14.29 17.79 -7.90
C THR A 315 13.27 18.68 -8.62
N LEU A 316 13.13 19.93 -8.19
CA LEU A 316 12.21 20.89 -8.83
C LEU A 316 12.57 21.13 -10.29
N ARG A 317 13.86 21.15 -10.62
CA ARG A 317 14.32 21.25 -12.02
C ARG A 317 13.86 20.06 -12.85
N GLU A 318 14.03 18.82 -12.36
CA GLU A 318 13.59 17.62 -13.10
C GLU A 318 12.06 17.59 -13.29
N LEU A 319 11.28 18.02 -12.28
CA LEU A 319 9.84 18.16 -12.42
C LEU A 319 9.47 19.19 -13.50
N ARG A 320 10.15 20.35 -13.52
CA ARG A 320 9.96 21.39 -14.54
C ARG A 320 10.30 20.90 -15.94
N GLU A 321 11.44 20.22 -16.12
CA GLU A 321 11.87 19.70 -17.40
C GLU A 321 10.87 18.66 -17.96
N LEU A 322 10.32 17.79 -17.10
CA LEU A 322 9.27 16.84 -17.51
C LEU A 322 7.97 17.54 -17.94
N ARG A 323 7.65 18.68 -17.31
CA ARG A 323 6.47 19.48 -17.63
C ARG A 323 6.62 20.26 -18.93
N GLU A 324 7.81 20.81 -19.19
CA GLU A 324 8.04 21.78 -20.28
C GLU A 324 8.51 21.13 -21.58
N ALA A 325 9.07 19.94 -21.55
CA ALA A 325 9.63 19.29 -22.71
C ALA A 325 9.22 17.82 -22.84
N GLU A 326 9.07 17.35 -24.06
CA GLU A 326 8.91 15.93 -24.35
C GLU A 326 10.18 15.16 -23.99
N VAL A 327 10.00 13.95 -23.40
CA VAL A 327 11.11 13.07 -23.08
C VAL A 327 11.76 12.49 -24.35
N PRO A 328 13.09 12.31 -24.38
CA PRO A 328 13.77 11.69 -25.52
C PRO A 328 13.24 10.27 -25.80
N ALA A 329 13.18 9.89 -27.06
CA ALA A 329 12.61 8.61 -27.48
C ALA A 329 13.32 7.39 -26.89
N ASP A 330 14.62 7.47 -26.66
CA ASP A 330 15.40 6.40 -26.04
C ASP A 330 15.16 6.30 -24.54
N GLU A 331 14.94 7.42 -23.83
CA GLU A 331 14.57 7.48 -22.42
C GLU A 331 13.16 6.89 -22.22
N LEU A 332 12.20 7.28 -23.04
CA LEU A 332 10.84 6.73 -23.04
C LEU A 332 10.85 5.22 -23.24
N ARG A 333 11.60 4.73 -24.22
CA ARG A 333 11.71 3.29 -24.51
C ARG A 333 12.28 2.53 -23.30
N ARG A 334 13.40 2.99 -22.71
CA ARG A 334 14.00 2.36 -21.52
C ARG A 334 13.01 2.28 -20.36
N ALA A 335 12.25 3.36 -20.11
CA ALA A 335 11.26 3.38 -19.03
C ALA A 335 10.12 2.39 -19.26
N LYS A 336 9.61 2.28 -20.48
CA LYS A 336 8.60 1.28 -20.85
C LYS A 336 9.12 -0.14 -20.69
N ASP A 337 10.32 -0.42 -21.20
CA ASP A 337 10.92 -1.75 -21.12
C ASP A 337 11.19 -2.15 -19.66
N HIS A 338 11.68 -1.21 -18.83
CA HIS A 338 11.85 -1.40 -17.40
C HIS A 338 10.52 -1.72 -16.71
N LEU A 339 9.47 -0.94 -16.97
CA LEU A 339 8.15 -1.13 -16.36
C LEU A 339 7.51 -2.46 -16.77
N LYS A 340 7.58 -2.83 -18.06
CA LYS A 340 7.10 -4.13 -18.54
C LYS A 340 7.87 -5.29 -17.90
N GLY A 341 9.19 -5.20 -17.85
CA GLY A 341 10.04 -6.21 -17.22
C GLY A 341 9.72 -6.38 -15.73
N SER A 342 9.65 -5.28 -14.99
CA SER A 342 9.32 -5.30 -13.55
C SER A 342 7.93 -5.88 -13.28
N LEU A 343 6.94 -5.56 -14.12
CA LEU A 343 5.59 -6.13 -14.02
C LEU A 343 5.61 -7.65 -14.22
N MET A 344 6.27 -8.13 -15.26
CA MET A 344 6.29 -9.57 -15.59
C MET A 344 7.04 -10.38 -14.54
N LEU A 345 8.24 -9.94 -14.17
CA LEU A 345 9.06 -10.60 -13.14
C LEU A 345 8.40 -10.55 -11.76
N GLY A 346 7.76 -9.43 -11.42
CA GLY A 346 7.08 -9.25 -10.14
C GLY A 346 5.88 -10.19 -9.95
N LEU A 347 5.32 -10.71 -11.04
CA LEU A 347 4.12 -11.58 -11.02
C LEU A 347 4.42 -13.08 -11.23
N GLU A 348 5.65 -13.51 -11.05
CA GLU A 348 6.01 -14.94 -11.15
C GLU A 348 5.57 -15.75 -9.91
N SER A 349 5.52 -15.13 -8.73
CA SER A 349 5.14 -15.84 -7.50
C SER A 349 3.62 -15.95 -7.33
N THR A 350 3.17 -17.04 -6.69
CA THR A 350 1.75 -17.24 -6.35
C THR A 350 1.21 -16.16 -5.42
N SER A 351 2.03 -15.64 -4.49
CA SER A 351 1.64 -14.56 -3.58
C SER A 351 1.44 -13.23 -4.32
N SER A 352 2.34 -12.88 -5.23
CA SER A 352 2.21 -11.66 -6.04
C SER A 352 1.00 -11.73 -6.98
N ARG A 353 0.76 -12.91 -7.57
CA ARG A 353 -0.43 -13.15 -8.42
C ARG A 353 -1.72 -13.00 -7.63
N MET A 354 -1.82 -13.66 -6.48
CA MET A 354 -2.98 -13.57 -5.60
C MET A 354 -3.26 -12.10 -5.20
N SER A 355 -2.22 -11.37 -4.77
CA SER A 355 -2.35 -9.96 -4.40
C SER A 355 -2.76 -9.08 -5.58
N HIS A 356 -2.22 -9.35 -6.77
CA HIS A 356 -2.59 -8.66 -8.00
C HIS A 356 -4.08 -8.86 -8.36
N LEU A 357 -4.57 -10.10 -8.31
CA LEU A 357 -5.98 -10.42 -8.55
C LEU A 357 -6.90 -9.71 -7.57
N ALA A 358 -6.59 -9.77 -6.27
CA ALA A 358 -7.37 -9.12 -5.24
C ALA A 358 -7.45 -7.60 -5.43
N ARG A 359 -6.31 -6.95 -5.72
CA ARG A 359 -6.27 -5.51 -5.97
C ARG A 359 -7.04 -5.12 -7.24
N GLN A 360 -6.97 -5.93 -8.30
CA GLN A 360 -7.76 -5.68 -9.50
C GLN A 360 -9.27 -5.76 -9.20
N GLU A 361 -9.69 -6.76 -8.43
CA GLU A 361 -11.07 -6.92 -8.01
C GLU A 361 -11.54 -5.75 -7.12
N LEU A 362 -10.69 -5.28 -6.20
CA LEU A 362 -11.00 -4.18 -5.30
C LEU A 362 -11.12 -2.83 -6.02
N PHE A 363 -10.20 -2.53 -6.95
CA PHE A 363 -10.10 -1.20 -7.57
C PHE A 363 -10.78 -1.08 -8.93
N PHE A 364 -10.87 -2.18 -9.69
CA PHE A 364 -11.43 -2.15 -11.05
C PHE A 364 -12.73 -2.94 -11.17
N GLY A 365 -13.03 -3.86 -10.23
CA GLY A 365 -14.18 -4.78 -10.34
C GLY A 365 -14.09 -5.69 -11.56
N ARG A 366 -12.92 -5.84 -12.16
CA ARG A 366 -12.63 -6.71 -13.30
C ARG A 366 -11.17 -7.14 -13.34
N HIS A 367 -10.92 -8.24 -14.00
CA HIS A 367 -9.56 -8.64 -14.35
C HIS A 367 -9.04 -7.83 -15.56
N VAL A 368 -7.84 -7.27 -15.44
CA VAL A 368 -7.08 -6.64 -16.53
C VAL A 368 -5.97 -7.61 -16.92
N THR A 369 -5.97 -8.08 -18.16
CA THR A 369 -4.99 -9.06 -18.63
C THR A 369 -3.59 -8.45 -18.75
N PHE A 370 -2.56 -9.30 -18.78
CA PHE A 370 -1.18 -8.84 -19.02
C PHE A 370 -1.04 -8.17 -20.36
N ASP A 371 -1.68 -8.75 -21.41
CA ASP A 371 -1.64 -8.19 -22.76
C ASP A 371 -2.26 -6.78 -22.79
N GLU A 372 -3.39 -6.56 -22.09
CA GLU A 372 -3.99 -5.23 -21.94
C GLU A 372 -3.04 -4.25 -21.23
N MET A 373 -2.37 -4.69 -20.15
CA MET A 373 -1.43 -3.85 -19.41
C MET A 373 -0.20 -3.52 -20.25
N LEU A 374 0.40 -4.52 -20.91
CA LEU A 374 1.57 -4.34 -21.76
C LEU A 374 1.25 -3.43 -22.95
N ALA A 375 0.11 -3.64 -23.61
CA ALA A 375 -0.35 -2.79 -24.71
C ALA A 375 -0.59 -1.35 -24.25
N SER A 376 -1.15 -1.15 -23.05
CA SER A 376 -1.38 0.18 -22.48
C SER A 376 -0.07 0.92 -22.16
N ILE A 377 0.94 0.20 -21.64
CA ILE A 377 2.28 0.77 -21.40
C ILE A 377 2.95 1.13 -22.75
N GLU A 378 2.84 0.23 -23.73
CA GLU A 378 3.44 0.45 -25.06
C GLU A 378 2.82 1.64 -25.79
N ALA A 379 1.53 1.88 -25.62
CA ALA A 379 0.81 2.98 -26.26
C ALA A 379 1.18 4.38 -25.72
N VAL A 380 1.83 4.49 -24.55
CA VAL A 380 2.22 5.78 -23.97
C VAL A 380 3.20 6.50 -24.89
N SER A 381 2.92 7.75 -25.27
CA SER A 381 3.79 8.62 -26.04
C SER A 381 4.56 9.61 -25.16
N ALA A 382 5.59 10.27 -25.74
CA ALA A 382 6.32 11.36 -25.05
C ALA A 382 5.38 12.53 -24.72
N VAL A 383 4.44 12.83 -25.62
CA VAL A 383 3.40 13.85 -25.41
C VAL A 383 2.49 13.49 -24.23
N ASP A 384 2.14 12.20 -24.05
CA ASP A 384 1.34 11.77 -22.89
C ASP A 384 2.10 11.97 -21.57
N VAL A 385 3.39 11.64 -21.55
CA VAL A 385 4.25 11.85 -20.37
C VAL A 385 4.31 13.33 -20.01
N GLN A 386 4.56 14.20 -21.00
CA GLN A 386 4.61 15.65 -20.79
C GLN A 386 3.26 16.21 -20.32
N ARG A 387 2.16 15.81 -20.94
CA ARG A 387 0.80 16.21 -20.58
C ARG A 387 0.47 15.85 -19.13
N VAL A 388 0.79 14.60 -18.74
CA VAL A 388 0.59 14.13 -17.36
C VAL A 388 1.48 14.92 -16.38
N ALA A 389 2.74 15.15 -16.72
CA ALA A 389 3.63 15.96 -15.90
C ALA A 389 3.12 17.40 -15.73
N ALA A 390 2.60 18.02 -16.80
CA ALA A 390 2.03 19.37 -16.77
C ALA A 390 0.77 19.46 -15.90
N ASP A 391 -0.03 18.41 -15.86
CA ASP A 391 -1.23 18.34 -15.02
C ASP A 391 -0.91 18.10 -13.53
N LEU A 392 0.08 17.26 -13.24
CA LEU A 392 0.40 16.85 -11.87
C LEU A 392 1.41 17.77 -11.18
N PHE A 393 2.41 18.29 -11.89
CA PHE A 393 3.50 19.09 -11.32
C PHE A 393 3.17 20.58 -11.35
N ARG A 394 2.46 21.04 -10.32
CA ARG A 394 2.01 22.44 -10.20
C ARG A 394 2.48 23.05 -8.88
N ASP A 395 2.82 24.35 -8.92
CA ASP A 395 3.28 25.11 -7.76
C ASP A 395 2.23 25.18 -6.63
N ASP A 396 0.95 25.25 -6.98
CA ASP A 396 -0.17 25.46 -6.06
C ASP A 396 -0.53 24.23 -5.23
N CYS A 397 0.06 23.07 -5.52
CA CYS A 397 -0.22 21.81 -4.82
C CYS A 397 1.04 21.10 -4.29
N LEU A 398 2.18 21.77 -4.31
CA LEU A 398 3.46 21.21 -3.87
C LEU A 398 3.53 21.12 -2.35
N VAL A 399 3.96 19.97 -1.85
CA VAL A 399 4.18 19.70 -0.42
C VAL A 399 5.62 19.25 -0.24
N ALA A 400 6.29 19.76 0.77
CA ALA A 400 7.61 19.29 1.19
C ALA A 400 7.65 19.05 2.70
N THR A 401 8.36 17.99 3.07
CA THR A 401 8.58 17.66 4.48
C THR A 401 10.05 17.29 4.68
N THR A 402 10.64 17.78 5.76
CA THR A 402 11.98 17.39 6.19
C THR A 402 11.97 16.87 7.61
N VAL A 403 12.75 15.82 7.86
CA VAL A 403 13.12 15.34 9.19
C VAL A 403 14.64 15.41 9.28
N GLY A 404 15.17 16.17 10.25
CA GLY A 404 16.62 16.38 10.36
C GLY A 404 16.98 17.31 11.53
N PRO A 405 18.29 17.62 11.68
CA PRO A 405 18.77 18.48 12.77
C PRO A 405 18.35 19.94 12.59
N GLU A 406 18.31 20.70 13.69
CA GLU A 406 17.97 22.14 13.68
C GLU A 406 18.92 23.00 12.83
N SER A 407 20.16 22.53 12.65
CA SER A 407 21.16 23.21 11.81
C SER A 407 20.85 23.14 10.30
N GLY A 408 19.80 22.41 9.91
CA GLY A 408 19.40 22.26 8.52
C GLY A 408 18.82 23.55 7.92
N PRO A 409 18.86 23.69 6.57
CA PRO A 409 18.27 24.83 5.91
C PRO A 409 16.75 24.80 6.10
N ALA A 410 16.16 25.92 6.48
CA ALA A 410 14.72 26.08 6.50
C ALA A 410 14.20 26.11 5.05
N LEU A 411 13.47 25.07 4.66
CA LEU A 411 12.70 25.12 3.42
C LEU A 411 11.52 26.08 3.63
N THR A 412 11.23 26.88 2.61
CA THR A 412 10.10 27.80 2.61
C THR A 412 9.20 27.54 1.41
N ALA A 413 7.92 27.83 1.54
CA ALA A 413 6.98 27.68 0.44
C ALA A 413 7.38 28.51 -0.80
N ASP A 414 7.96 29.70 -0.59
CA ASP A 414 8.45 30.55 -1.70
C ASP A 414 9.63 29.94 -2.47
N GLY A 415 10.39 29.06 -1.83
CA GLY A 415 11.48 28.31 -2.46
C GLY A 415 11.02 27.06 -3.24
N LEU A 416 9.76 26.68 -3.13
CA LEU A 416 9.18 25.51 -3.80
C LEU A 416 8.41 25.96 -5.06
N ARG A 417 9.12 26.13 -6.16
CA ARG A 417 8.52 26.46 -7.49
C ARG A 417 9.05 25.53 -8.57
N ILE A 418 8.12 24.90 -9.28
CA ILE A 418 8.40 24.00 -10.41
C ILE A 418 8.49 24.81 -11.70
#